data_e16628315efba7ae7049bcc3d8e93cf3
#
_entry.id   e16628315efba7ae7049bcc3d8e93cf3
#
_cell.length_a   1.000
_cell.length_b   1.000
_cell.length_c   1.000
_cell.angle_alpha   90.00
_cell.angle_beta   90.00
_cell.angle_gamma   90.00
#
_symmetry.space_group_name_H-M   'P 1'
#
loop_
_entity.id
_entity.type
_entity.pdbx_description
1 polymer ?
#
loop_
_entity_poly.entity_id
_entity_poly.type
_entity_poly.pdbx_seq_one_letter_code
_entity_poly.pdbx_strand_id
1 'polypeptide(L)'
;PRLVSSAASDVYKRQVREASKRTIGQRHYDVQLFGGMVLLRNKIAEMKTGEGKTLVSTLPISFMSLFEQGVHVVTVNDYLSRRDAEWMSPIYNFLGLEVGLIYSNQEYQEKVSEYKKDIVYGTNNEFGFDYLRDNMAQSSEQLTQGNLFYAVIDEVDSILVDEARTPLI
;
A
#
# COMPACT_ATOMS: atom_id res chain seq x y z
N PRO A 1 3.22 -20.15 3.18
CA PRO A 1 4.42 -19.88 2.41
C PRO A 1 5.50 -19.34 3.35
N ARG A 2 6.65 -20.01 3.42
CA ARG A 2 7.82 -19.47 4.14
C ARG A 2 8.31 -18.28 3.32
N LEU A 3 7.82 -17.12 3.66
CA LEU A 3 8.21 -15.86 3.06
C LEU A 3 9.69 -15.63 3.33
N VAL A 4 10.49 -15.86 2.32
CA VAL A 4 11.85 -15.34 2.11
C VAL A 4 12.87 -15.69 3.21
N SER A 5 14.04 -16.15 2.80
CA SER A 5 15.15 -16.35 3.71
C SER A 5 15.44 -15.05 4.49
N SER A 6 15.75 -15.16 5.76
CA SER A 6 16.04 -14.02 6.64
C SER A 6 17.08 -13.05 6.03
N ALA A 7 18.04 -13.59 5.28
CA ALA A 7 19.08 -12.80 4.61
C ALA A 7 18.56 -11.89 3.49
N ALA A 8 17.66 -12.37 2.62
CA ALA A 8 17.08 -11.53 1.55
C ALA A 8 16.23 -10.40 2.12
N SER A 9 15.44 -10.69 3.15
CA SER A 9 14.66 -9.67 3.85
C SER A 9 15.54 -8.61 4.52
N ASP A 10 16.68 -8.98 5.06
CA ASP A 10 17.61 -8.04 5.72
C ASP A 10 18.34 -7.15 4.70
N VAL A 11 18.72 -7.70 3.56
CA VAL A 11 19.31 -6.90 2.46
C VAL A 11 18.30 -5.87 1.99
N TYR A 12 17.06 -6.28 1.74
CA TYR A 12 16.03 -5.39 1.22
C TYR A 12 15.65 -4.26 2.20
N LYS A 13 15.57 -4.55 3.49
CA LYS A 13 15.38 -3.53 4.53
C LYS A 13 16.45 -2.45 4.48
N ARG A 14 17.71 -2.84 4.25
CA ARG A 14 18.82 -1.88 4.10
C ARG A 14 18.67 -1.04 2.85
N GLN A 15 18.21 -1.63 1.74
CA GLN A 15 17.97 -0.92 0.49
C GLN A 15 16.87 0.12 0.64
N VAL A 16 15.70 -0.23 1.19
CA VAL A 16 14.59 0.71 1.43
C VAL A 16 15.01 1.84 2.39
N ARG A 17 15.72 1.50 3.48
CA ARG A 17 16.24 2.48 4.43
C ARG A 17 17.21 3.48 3.79
N GLU A 18 18.09 2.99 2.91
CA GLU A 18 19.05 3.84 2.18
C GLU A 18 18.36 4.65 1.08
N ALA A 19 17.41 4.06 0.35
CA ALA A 19 16.59 4.77 -0.64
C ALA A 19 15.85 5.96 -0.01
N SER A 20 15.18 5.73 1.12
CA SER A 20 14.48 6.76 1.88
C SER A 20 15.41 7.90 2.30
N LYS A 21 16.61 7.59 2.80
CA LYS A 21 17.60 8.58 3.16
C LYS A 21 18.05 9.42 1.96
N ARG A 22 18.26 8.78 0.80
CA ARG A 22 18.76 9.46 -0.41
C ARG A 22 17.71 10.30 -1.12
N THR A 23 16.45 9.87 -1.09
CA THR A 23 15.37 10.51 -1.85
C THR A 23 14.65 11.59 -1.08
N ILE A 24 14.23 11.29 0.16
CA ILE A 24 13.44 12.22 1.00
C ILE A 24 14.18 12.72 2.25
N GLY A 25 15.46 12.35 2.41
CA GLY A 25 16.29 12.78 3.54
C GLY A 25 15.93 12.13 4.88
N GLN A 26 14.99 11.18 4.90
CA GLN A 26 14.53 10.52 6.12
C GLN A 26 15.07 9.10 6.19
N ARG A 27 15.67 8.75 7.32
CA ARG A 27 16.20 7.41 7.58
C ARG A 27 15.36 6.73 8.65
N HIS A 28 14.80 5.58 8.35
CA HIS A 28 14.05 4.79 9.32
C HIS A 28 14.82 4.55 10.61
N TYR A 29 14.18 4.74 11.75
CA TYR A 29 14.70 4.30 13.04
C TYR A 29 14.56 2.78 13.19
N ASP A 30 15.32 2.18 14.08
CA ASP A 30 15.30 0.72 14.26
C ASP A 30 13.93 0.21 14.74
N VAL A 31 13.23 0.98 15.57
CA VAL A 31 11.87 0.69 15.99
C VAL A 31 10.87 0.72 14.81
N GLN A 32 11.07 1.60 13.85
CA GLN A 32 10.26 1.66 12.62
C GLN A 32 10.50 0.45 11.71
N LEU A 33 11.75 -0.02 11.62
CA LEU A 33 12.06 -1.29 10.93
C LEU A 33 11.33 -2.45 11.59
N PHE A 34 11.26 -2.47 12.92
CA PHE A 34 10.51 -3.49 13.65
C PHE A 34 9.02 -3.43 13.34
N GLY A 35 8.41 -2.24 13.31
CA GLY A 35 7.00 -2.04 12.90
C GLY A 35 6.73 -2.59 11.49
N GLY A 36 7.59 -2.29 10.52
CA GLY A 36 7.47 -2.83 9.15
C GLY A 36 7.56 -4.36 9.11
N MET A 37 8.39 -4.98 9.96
CA MET A 37 8.47 -6.45 10.07
C MET A 37 7.20 -7.07 10.69
N VAL A 38 6.53 -6.35 11.58
CA VAL A 38 5.24 -6.78 12.15
C VAL A 38 4.18 -6.83 11.04
N LEU A 39 4.11 -5.79 10.21
CA LEU A 39 3.19 -5.72 9.07
C LEU A 39 3.46 -6.85 8.05
N LEU A 40 4.72 -7.16 7.75
CA LEU A 40 5.09 -8.30 6.87
C LEU A 40 4.63 -9.66 7.39
N ARG A 41 4.27 -9.77 8.66
CA ARG A 41 3.75 -10.99 9.28
C ARG A 41 2.23 -11.00 9.36
N ASN A 42 1.55 -10.14 8.63
CA ASN A 42 0.10 -9.98 8.66
C ASN A 42 -0.42 -9.67 10.07
N LYS A 43 0.25 -8.77 10.78
CA LYS A 43 -0.11 -8.35 12.13
C LYS A 43 -0.37 -6.84 12.16
N ILE A 44 -1.06 -6.40 13.19
CA ILE A 44 -1.30 -4.99 13.48
C ILE A 44 -0.07 -4.42 14.18
N ALA A 45 0.45 -3.31 13.64
CA ALA A 45 1.49 -2.51 14.26
C ALA A 45 0.85 -1.26 14.85
N GLU A 46 0.67 -1.24 16.17
CA GLU A 46 0.19 -0.05 16.86
C GLU A 46 1.32 0.95 17.03
N MET A 47 1.09 2.17 16.51
CA MET A 47 2.04 3.28 16.58
C MET A 47 1.29 4.57 16.90
N LYS A 48 1.86 5.39 17.78
CA LYS A 48 1.29 6.69 18.15
C LYS A 48 1.37 7.68 16.99
N THR A 49 0.49 8.68 17.04
CA THR A 49 0.55 9.82 16.10
C THR A 49 1.92 10.48 16.15
N GLY A 50 2.50 10.77 14.99
CA GLY A 50 3.82 11.40 14.86
C GLY A 50 5.01 10.42 14.85
N GLU A 51 4.81 9.12 15.03
CA GLU A 51 5.91 8.12 15.00
C GLU A 51 6.31 7.68 13.58
N GLY A 52 5.73 8.29 12.55
CA GLY A 52 6.10 8.07 11.15
C GLY A 52 5.52 6.78 10.55
N LYS A 53 4.26 6.48 10.82
CA LYS A 53 3.55 5.30 10.27
C LYS A 53 3.68 5.18 8.76
N THR A 54 3.49 6.29 8.03
CA THR A 54 3.62 6.34 6.56
C THR A 54 5.01 5.89 6.09
N LEU A 55 6.06 6.30 6.79
CA LEU A 55 7.43 5.87 6.47
C LEU A 55 7.67 4.39 6.80
N VAL A 56 7.10 3.90 7.91
CA VAL A 56 7.16 2.48 8.30
C VAL A 56 6.54 1.58 7.25
N SER A 57 5.41 1.98 6.69
CA SER A 57 4.68 1.20 5.68
C SER A 57 5.47 1.01 4.39
N THR A 58 6.43 1.89 4.07
CA THR A 58 7.27 1.75 2.86
C THR A 58 8.06 0.45 2.83
N LEU A 59 8.45 -0.07 4.00
CA LEU A 59 9.20 -1.32 4.12
C LEU A 59 8.41 -2.55 3.65
N PRO A 60 7.24 -2.87 4.24
CA PRO A 60 6.45 -4.01 3.78
C PRO A 60 5.91 -3.81 2.37
N ILE A 61 5.50 -2.60 1.99
CA ILE A 61 4.99 -2.28 0.66
C ILE A 61 6.05 -2.60 -0.39
N SER A 62 7.23 -2.00 -0.30
CA SER A 62 8.31 -2.24 -1.26
C SER A 62 8.71 -3.71 -1.31
N PHE A 63 8.76 -4.40 -0.18
CA PHE A 63 9.14 -5.80 -0.13
C PHE A 63 8.12 -6.71 -0.81
N MET A 64 6.83 -6.47 -0.57
CA MET A 64 5.75 -7.26 -1.15
C MET A 64 5.56 -6.97 -2.65
N SER A 65 5.90 -5.76 -3.11
CA SER A 65 5.87 -5.41 -4.54
C SER A 65 6.87 -6.21 -5.39
N LEU A 66 7.94 -6.76 -4.79
CA LEU A 66 8.88 -7.62 -5.50
C LEU A 66 8.27 -8.94 -6.02
N PHE A 67 7.08 -9.30 -5.57
CA PHE A 67 6.36 -10.48 -6.05
C PHE A 67 5.54 -10.21 -7.32
N GLU A 68 5.52 -8.96 -7.81
CA GLU A 68 4.81 -8.54 -9.04
C GLU A 68 3.32 -8.91 -9.06
N GLN A 69 2.68 -8.85 -7.88
CA GLN A 69 1.27 -9.23 -7.71
C GLN A 69 0.36 -8.07 -7.32
N GLY A 70 0.90 -6.85 -7.31
CA GLY A 70 0.19 -5.66 -6.86
C GLY A 70 0.09 -5.56 -5.32
N VAL A 71 0.33 -4.37 -4.80
CA VAL A 71 0.20 -4.05 -3.38
C VAL A 71 -0.74 -2.86 -3.23
N HIS A 72 -1.78 -3.02 -2.43
CA HIS A 72 -2.74 -1.96 -2.16
C HIS A 72 -2.41 -1.23 -0.86
N VAL A 73 -2.46 0.10 -0.88
CA VAL A 73 -2.31 0.95 0.31
C VAL A 73 -3.61 1.68 0.54
N VAL A 74 -4.30 1.28 1.59
CA VAL A 74 -5.66 1.75 1.90
C VAL A 74 -5.60 2.85 2.94
N THR A 75 -6.22 3.98 2.64
CA THR A 75 -6.34 5.14 3.52
C THR A 75 -7.80 5.55 3.71
N VAL A 76 -8.07 6.45 4.65
CA VAL A 76 -9.44 6.87 4.98
C VAL A 76 -10.03 7.89 4.02
N ASN A 77 -9.22 8.62 3.24
CA ASN A 77 -9.72 9.63 2.31
C ASN A 77 -8.75 9.93 1.16
N ASP A 78 -9.26 10.54 0.09
CA ASP A 78 -8.51 10.86 -1.12
C ASP A 78 -7.34 11.82 -0.87
N TYR A 79 -7.46 12.73 0.08
CA TYR A 79 -6.39 13.66 0.43
C TYR A 79 -5.17 12.91 0.98
N LEU A 80 -5.38 11.99 1.92
CA LEU A 80 -4.31 11.18 2.50
C LEU A 80 -3.71 10.23 1.47
N SER A 81 -4.55 9.57 0.64
CA SER A 81 -4.06 8.72 -0.44
C SER A 81 -3.10 9.45 -1.36
N ARG A 82 -3.49 10.64 -1.83
CA ARG A 82 -2.68 11.46 -2.72
C ARG A 82 -1.41 11.95 -2.04
N ARG A 83 -1.54 12.53 -0.84
CA ARG A 83 -0.40 13.04 -0.07
C ARG A 83 0.66 11.96 0.16
N ASP A 84 0.23 10.78 0.60
CA ASP A 84 1.14 9.70 0.97
C ASP A 84 1.74 9.05 -0.28
N ALA A 85 0.97 8.89 -1.35
CA ALA A 85 1.48 8.45 -2.65
C ALA A 85 2.56 9.41 -3.16
N GLU A 86 2.29 10.71 -3.21
CA GLU A 86 3.24 11.72 -3.69
C GLU A 86 4.51 11.78 -2.82
N TRP A 87 4.35 11.71 -1.51
CA TRP A 87 5.47 11.79 -0.57
C TRP A 87 6.36 10.56 -0.59
N MET A 88 5.79 9.35 -0.71
CA MET A 88 6.55 8.10 -0.68
C MET A 88 7.01 7.62 -2.05
N SER A 89 6.40 8.09 -3.15
CA SER A 89 6.79 7.73 -4.52
C SER A 89 8.29 7.88 -4.82
N PRO A 90 9.00 8.92 -4.34
CA PRO A 90 10.44 9.01 -4.59
C PRO A 90 11.23 7.80 -4.08
N ILE A 91 10.80 7.18 -2.97
CA ILE A 91 11.45 5.97 -2.43
C ILE A 91 11.18 4.78 -3.37
N TYR A 92 9.93 4.59 -3.76
CA TYR A 92 9.52 3.48 -4.61
C TYR A 92 10.14 3.57 -6.00
N ASN A 93 10.09 4.75 -6.62
CA ASN A 93 10.69 5.01 -7.93
C ASN A 93 12.21 4.77 -7.92
N PHE A 94 12.90 5.15 -6.84
CA PHE A 94 14.33 4.86 -6.67
C PHE A 94 14.63 3.36 -6.63
N LEU A 95 13.68 2.55 -6.16
CA LEU A 95 13.76 1.09 -6.13
C LEU A 95 13.25 0.43 -7.43
N GLY A 96 12.82 1.22 -8.42
CA GLY A 96 12.30 0.73 -9.69
C GLY A 96 10.84 0.27 -9.64
N LEU A 97 10.07 0.69 -8.62
CA LEU A 97 8.66 0.35 -8.44
C LEU A 97 7.75 1.48 -8.90
N GLU A 98 6.68 1.15 -9.61
CA GLU A 98 5.68 2.09 -10.08
C GLU A 98 4.55 2.29 -9.07
N VAL A 99 4.12 3.56 -8.91
CA VAL A 99 3.05 3.93 -7.97
C VAL A 99 1.83 4.42 -8.72
N GLY A 100 0.68 3.82 -8.42
CA GLY A 100 -0.64 4.20 -8.88
C GLY A 100 -1.45 4.89 -7.78
N LEU A 101 -2.42 5.68 -8.21
CA LEU A 101 -3.37 6.36 -7.35
C LEU A 101 -4.78 6.23 -7.92
N ILE A 102 -5.68 5.67 -7.13
CA ILE A 102 -7.11 5.64 -7.44
C ILE A 102 -7.87 6.63 -6.54
N TYR A 103 -8.82 7.32 -7.13
CA TYR A 103 -9.62 8.34 -6.46
C TYR A 103 -11.05 8.40 -7.03
N SER A 104 -11.91 9.11 -6.32
CA SER A 104 -13.33 9.21 -6.67
C SER A 104 -13.54 9.88 -8.04
N ASN A 105 -14.48 9.32 -8.82
CA ASN A 105 -14.84 9.81 -10.16
C ASN A 105 -13.75 9.67 -11.24
N GLN A 106 -12.74 8.85 -11.01
CA GLN A 106 -11.73 8.51 -12.01
C GLN A 106 -12.33 7.66 -13.12
N GLU A 107 -11.93 7.88 -14.38
CA GLU A 107 -12.41 7.10 -15.51
C GLU A 107 -11.95 5.64 -15.43
N TYR A 108 -12.78 4.74 -15.93
CA TYR A 108 -12.53 3.29 -15.88
C TYR A 108 -11.18 2.90 -16.47
N GLN A 109 -10.84 3.40 -17.66
CA GLN A 109 -9.59 3.04 -18.33
C GLN A 109 -8.36 3.55 -17.57
N GLU A 110 -8.46 4.72 -16.95
CA GLU A 110 -7.44 5.28 -16.10
C GLU A 110 -7.25 4.41 -14.86
N LYS A 111 -8.34 4.02 -14.17
CA LYS A 111 -8.26 3.10 -13.03
C LYS A 111 -7.59 1.78 -13.38
N VAL A 112 -7.95 1.17 -14.50
CA VAL A 112 -7.32 -0.09 -14.97
C VAL A 112 -5.82 0.09 -15.17
N SER A 113 -5.37 1.24 -15.68
CA SER A 113 -3.94 1.52 -15.83
C SER A 113 -3.23 1.71 -14.50
N GLU A 114 -3.91 2.35 -13.53
CA GLU A 114 -3.37 2.53 -12.17
C GLU A 114 -3.23 1.21 -11.41
N TYR A 115 -4.20 0.31 -11.54
CA TYR A 115 -4.14 -1.02 -10.92
C TYR A 115 -3.06 -1.96 -11.49
N LYS A 116 -2.51 -1.66 -12.66
CA LYS A 116 -1.40 -2.43 -13.25
C LYS A 116 -0.04 -2.10 -12.67
N LYS A 117 0.06 -1.03 -11.89
CA LYS A 117 1.30 -0.62 -11.23
C LYS A 117 1.60 -1.49 -10.01
N ASP A 118 2.84 -1.47 -9.56
CA ASP A 118 3.30 -2.32 -8.45
C ASP A 118 2.62 -1.99 -7.12
N ILE A 119 2.36 -0.70 -6.89
CA ILE A 119 1.80 -0.16 -5.65
C ILE A 119 0.64 0.76 -6.01
N VAL A 120 -0.53 0.53 -5.41
CA VAL A 120 -1.73 1.33 -5.67
C VAL A 120 -2.24 1.93 -4.37
N TYR A 121 -2.26 3.26 -4.29
CA TYR A 121 -2.88 4.01 -3.21
C TYR A 121 -4.34 4.31 -3.51
N GLY A 122 -5.19 4.25 -2.48
CA GLY A 122 -6.60 4.58 -2.63
C GLY A 122 -7.33 4.56 -1.30
N THR A 123 -8.61 4.93 -1.33
CA THR A 123 -9.48 4.85 -0.17
C THR A 123 -10.10 3.46 -0.04
N ASN A 124 -10.50 3.10 1.17
CA ASN A 124 -11.28 1.88 1.43
C ASN A 124 -12.54 1.80 0.55
N ASN A 125 -13.23 2.92 0.34
CA ASN A 125 -14.43 2.98 -0.49
C ASN A 125 -14.13 2.66 -1.96
N GLU A 126 -13.10 3.27 -2.55
CA GLU A 126 -12.72 3.03 -3.94
C GLU A 126 -12.34 1.56 -4.18
N PHE A 127 -11.47 0.99 -3.32
CA PHE A 127 -11.13 -0.43 -3.41
C PHE A 127 -12.36 -1.32 -3.24
N GLY A 128 -13.24 -1.00 -2.29
CA GLY A 128 -14.45 -1.76 -2.05
C GLY A 128 -15.44 -1.71 -3.22
N PHE A 129 -15.70 -0.53 -3.77
CA PHE A 129 -16.57 -0.39 -4.94
C PHE A 129 -16.00 -1.05 -6.20
N ASP A 130 -14.69 -0.94 -6.42
CA ASP A 130 -14.05 -1.60 -7.55
C ASP A 130 -14.13 -3.14 -7.39
N TYR A 131 -13.91 -3.66 -6.18
CA TYR A 131 -14.11 -5.09 -5.89
C TYR A 131 -15.54 -5.56 -6.14
N LEU A 132 -16.54 -4.79 -5.71
CA LEU A 132 -17.93 -5.12 -5.97
C LEU A 132 -18.27 -5.10 -7.48
N ARG A 133 -17.76 -4.11 -8.23
CA ARG A 133 -17.91 -4.05 -9.69
C ARG A 133 -17.28 -5.24 -10.38
N ASP A 134 -16.07 -5.61 -9.98
CA ASP A 134 -15.36 -6.76 -10.54
C ASP A 134 -16.09 -8.08 -10.30
N ASN A 135 -16.77 -8.23 -9.14
CA ASN A 135 -17.62 -9.40 -8.88
C ASN A 135 -18.90 -9.46 -9.74
N MET A 136 -19.30 -8.36 -10.38
CA MET A 136 -20.41 -8.31 -11.32
C MET A 136 -19.96 -8.43 -12.78
N ALA A 137 -18.64 -8.48 -13.04
CA ALA A 137 -18.09 -8.59 -14.37
C ALA A 137 -18.45 -9.92 -15.03
N GLN A 138 -18.77 -9.88 -16.32
CA GLN A 138 -19.14 -11.07 -17.10
C GLN A 138 -17.95 -11.73 -17.79
N SER A 139 -16.82 -11.02 -17.87
CA SER A 139 -15.57 -11.54 -18.45
C SER A 139 -14.35 -10.98 -17.71
N SER A 140 -13.24 -11.70 -17.78
CA SER A 140 -11.97 -11.28 -17.17
C SER A 140 -11.42 -9.97 -17.74
N GLU A 141 -11.81 -9.59 -18.94
CA GLU A 141 -11.40 -8.35 -19.60
C GLU A 141 -12.06 -7.10 -18.97
N GLN A 142 -13.15 -7.30 -18.25
CA GLN A 142 -13.88 -6.25 -17.55
C GLN A 142 -13.40 -6.03 -16.12
N LEU A 143 -12.45 -6.81 -15.65
CA LEU A 143 -11.88 -6.65 -14.30
C LEU A 143 -10.99 -5.41 -14.23
N THR A 144 -11.20 -4.64 -13.18
CA THR A 144 -10.44 -3.42 -12.90
C THR A 144 -9.24 -3.73 -12.04
N GLN A 145 -9.48 -4.48 -10.95
CA GLN A 145 -8.44 -4.88 -10.01
C GLN A 145 -7.70 -6.11 -10.53
N GLY A 146 -6.42 -6.17 -10.22
CA GLY A 146 -5.64 -7.39 -10.41
C GLY A 146 -5.79 -8.37 -9.25
N ASN A 147 -4.69 -9.05 -8.92
CA ASN A 147 -4.66 -9.96 -7.78
C ASN A 147 -4.77 -9.22 -6.45
N LEU A 148 -5.59 -9.74 -5.54
CA LEU A 148 -5.67 -9.28 -4.15
C LEU A 148 -4.59 -9.98 -3.32
N PHE A 149 -3.34 -9.55 -3.51
CA PHE A 149 -2.19 -10.24 -2.93
C PHE A 149 -1.81 -9.72 -1.55
N TYR A 150 -1.63 -8.40 -1.41
CA TYR A 150 -1.23 -7.77 -0.17
C TYR A 150 -1.83 -6.38 -0.03
N ALA A 151 -2.29 -6.05 1.18
CA ALA A 151 -2.77 -4.72 1.49
C ALA A 151 -2.19 -4.22 2.81
N VAL A 152 -1.83 -2.94 2.83
CA VAL A 152 -1.55 -2.18 4.05
C VAL A 152 -2.70 -1.24 4.29
N ILE A 153 -3.32 -1.34 5.46
CA ILE A 153 -4.44 -0.48 5.86
C ILE A 153 -3.93 0.49 6.91
N ASP A 154 -3.90 1.77 6.57
CA ASP A 154 -3.59 2.83 7.54
C ASP A 154 -4.86 3.26 8.29
N GLU A 155 -4.69 3.65 9.55
CA GLU A 155 -5.82 4.01 10.44
C GLU A 155 -6.93 2.93 10.48
N VAL A 156 -6.50 1.69 10.69
CA VAL A 156 -7.36 0.50 10.65
C VAL A 156 -8.51 0.55 11.66
N ASP A 157 -8.35 1.22 12.77
CA ASP A 157 -9.38 1.48 13.78
C ASP A 157 -10.51 2.36 13.20
N SER A 158 -10.16 3.41 12.47
CA SER A 158 -11.13 4.25 11.78
C SER A 158 -11.90 3.44 10.72
N ILE A 159 -11.21 2.72 9.87
CA ILE A 159 -11.80 2.00 8.73
C ILE A 159 -12.62 0.77 9.17
N LEU A 160 -12.08 -0.05 10.07
CA LEU A 160 -12.68 -1.34 10.41
C LEU A 160 -13.50 -1.35 11.70
N VAL A 161 -13.46 -0.27 12.48
CA VAL A 161 -14.23 -0.15 13.73
C VAL A 161 -15.22 1.02 13.66
N ASP A 162 -14.73 2.25 13.50
CA ASP A 162 -15.58 3.45 13.56
C ASP A 162 -16.51 3.54 12.35
N GLU A 163 -16.00 3.29 11.15
CA GLU A 163 -16.74 3.35 9.88
C GLU A 163 -17.37 2.00 9.48
N ALA A 164 -17.11 0.93 10.22
CA ALA A 164 -17.56 -0.43 9.88
C ALA A 164 -19.10 -0.60 9.84
N ARG A 165 -19.85 0.34 10.36
CA ARG A 165 -21.32 0.35 10.33
C ARG A 165 -21.90 1.01 9.10
N THR A 166 -21.10 1.73 8.33
CA THR A 166 -21.54 2.41 7.11
C THR A 166 -21.42 1.42 5.96
N PRO A 167 -22.55 0.90 5.43
CA PRO A 167 -22.48 0.00 4.29
C PRO A 167 -21.98 0.76 3.06
N LEU A 168 -21.22 0.07 2.20
CA LEU A 168 -20.86 0.53 0.87
C LEU A 168 -22.07 0.42 -0.07
N ILE A 169 -23.11 1.24 0.19
CA ILE A 169 -24.36 1.22 -0.60
C ILE A 169 -24.64 2.64 -1.10
#